data_9b512c7717932ff539eebb7fdaf3cea3
#
_entry.id   9b512c7717932ff539eebb7fdaf3cea3
#
_cell.length_a   1.000
_cell.length_b   1.000
_cell.length_c   1.000
_cell.angle_alpha   90.00
_cell.angle_beta   90.00
_cell.angle_gamma   90.00
#
_symmetry.space_group_name_H-M   'P 1'
#
loop_
_entity.id
_entity.type
_entity.pdbx_description
1 polymer ?
#
loop_
_entity_poly.entity_id
_entity_poly.type
_entity_poly.pdbx_seq_one_letter_code
_entity_poly.pdbx_strand_id
1 'polypeptide(L)'
;RGLLKKDIVLGTAFVDMYAKCSALQKAQEVFDKLPARNVVSWTALICGYAQHGFSNQALNCFMQMQDEGISPNAVTFICILKACGSMGGLEMGKEIHLEVRKRGLLEKDIVLGTALVDMYAKCGALKQAQEVFDQLPERNVVSWNALITGYVQHGLGDIALNCYARMRQDGHCPTSVTFICILKACGCVGSLEIGEAIHAEVQKEGRFVKDT
;
A
#
# COMPACT_ATOMS: atom_id res chain seq x y z
N ARG A 1 5.25 37.11 12.67
CA ARG A 1 3.94 36.50 12.99
C ARG A 1 2.99 36.70 11.80
N GLY A 2 2.78 35.73 10.92
CA GLY A 2 1.78 35.83 9.86
C GLY A 2 2.10 35.16 8.53
N LEU A 3 3.31 34.62 8.29
CA LEU A 3 3.66 33.94 7.04
C LEU A 3 2.79 32.70 6.79
N LEU A 4 2.50 31.91 7.83
CA LEU A 4 1.62 30.73 7.74
C LEU A 4 0.18 31.07 7.33
N LYS A 5 -0.30 32.28 7.63
CA LYS A 5 -1.64 32.75 7.25
C LYS A 5 -1.71 33.28 5.82
N LYS A 6 -0.59 33.42 5.13
CA LYS A 6 -0.51 34.02 3.80
C LYS A 6 0.06 33.09 2.74
N ASP A 7 0.76 32.02 3.15
CA ASP A 7 1.46 31.13 2.25
C ASP A 7 1.00 29.68 2.45
N ILE A 8 0.11 29.21 1.55
CA ILE A 8 -0.43 27.85 1.55
C ILE A 8 0.68 26.82 1.30
N VAL A 9 1.68 27.17 0.49
CA VAL A 9 2.77 26.25 0.15
C VAL A 9 3.63 25.95 1.36
N LEU A 10 4.01 27.03 2.09
CA LEU A 10 4.77 26.89 3.33
C LEU A 10 3.96 26.15 4.40
N GLY A 11 2.68 26.48 4.55
CA GLY A 11 1.79 25.80 5.49
C GLY A 11 1.64 24.30 5.18
N THR A 12 1.46 23.95 3.91
CA THR A 12 1.41 22.54 3.46
C THR A 12 2.73 21.80 3.73
N ALA A 13 3.88 22.46 3.52
CA ALA A 13 5.19 21.88 3.83
C ALA A 13 5.36 21.59 5.34
N PHE A 14 4.81 22.44 6.22
CA PHE A 14 4.79 22.16 7.66
C PHE A 14 3.87 20.98 8.00
N VAL A 15 2.70 20.88 7.38
CA VAL A 15 1.80 19.71 7.56
C VAL A 15 2.55 18.43 7.18
N ASP A 16 3.17 18.39 6.02
CA ASP A 16 3.91 17.22 5.54
C ASP A 16 5.10 16.86 6.46
N MET A 17 5.88 17.86 6.86
CA MET A 17 7.01 17.68 7.79
C MET A 17 6.55 17.12 9.14
N TYR A 18 5.52 17.72 9.76
CA TYR A 18 5.01 17.24 11.04
C TYR A 18 4.41 15.84 10.93
N ALA A 19 3.69 15.54 9.83
CA ALA A 19 3.15 14.22 9.55
C ALA A 19 4.25 13.17 9.46
N LYS A 20 5.32 13.44 8.69
CA LYS A 20 6.48 12.55 8.55
C LYS A 20 7.26 12.35 9.86
N CYS A 21 7.28 13.37 10.74
CA CYS A 21 7.89 13.29 12.06
C CYS A 21 6.97 12.67 13.13
N SER A 22 5.86 12.02 12.75
CA SER A 22 4.88 11.43 13.67
C SER A 22 4.19 12.43 14.61
N ALA A 23 4.35 13.73 14.37
CA ALA A 23 3.76 14.82 15.18
C ALA A 23 2.37 15.18 14.62
N LEU A 24 1.47 14.19 14.52
CA LEU A 24 0.18 14.30 13.82
C LEU A 24 -0.73 15.38 14.39
N GLN A 25 -0.73 15.60 15.71
CA GLN A 25 -1.50 16.66 16.32
C GLN A 25 -1.04 18.04 15.84
N LYS A 26 0.29 18.26 15.75
CA LYS A 26 0.83 19.51 15.20
C LYS A 26 0.53 19.65 13.71
N ALA A 27 0.57 18.55 12.95
CA ALA A 27 0.18 18.56 11.55
C ALA A 27 -1.27 19.03 11.39
N GLN A 28 -2.20 18.49 12.19
CA GLN A 28 -3.60 18.90 12.22
C GLN A 28 -3.77 20.37 12.60
N GLU A 29 -3.11 20.84 13.68
CA GLU A 29 -3.19 22.22 14.13
C GLU A 29 -2.72 23.23 13.08
N VAL A 30 -1.68 22.88 12.31
CA VAL A 30 -1.21 23.71 11.19
C VAL A 30 -2.19 23.68 10.05
N PHE A 31 -2.70 22.48 9.70
CA PHE A 31 -3.69 22.29 8.65
C PHE A 31 -4.97 23.10 8.90
N ASP A 32 -5.47 23.08 10.14
CA ASP A 32 -6.67 23.82 10.52
C ASP A 32 -6.50 25.36 10.42
N LYS A 33 -5.26 25.84 10.49
CA LYS A 33 -4.91 27.26 10.38
C LYS A 33 -4.59 27.70 8.96
N LEU A 34 -4.64 26.78 7.97
CA LEU A 34 -4.41 27.15 6.57
C LEU A 34 -5.50 28.10 6.07
N PRO A 35 -5.14 29.15 5.33
CA PRO A 35 -6.12 30.12 4.79
C PRO A 35 -7.01 29.50 3.71
N ALA A 36 -6.51 28.51 3.01
CA ALA A 36 -7.25 27.68 2.07
C ALA A 36 -6.62 26.27 2.06
N ARG A 37 -7.43 25.28 1.77
CA ARG A 37 -7.02 23.89 1.66
C ARG A 37 -7.05 23.47 0.19
N ASN A 38 -6.13 22.64 -0.21
CA ASN A 38 -6.04 22.10 -1.56
C ASN A 38 -5.73 20.60 -1.51
N VAL A 39 -5.71 19.94 -2.67
CA VAL A 39 -5.43 18.51 -2.76
C VAL A 39 -4.10 18.11 -2.11
N VAL A 40 -3.08 18.98 -2.17
CA VAL A 40 -1.75 18.67 -1.61
C VAL A 40 -1.77 18.69 -0.08
N SER A 41 -2.39 19.72 0.54
CA SER A 41 -2.49 19.82 1.99
C SER A 41 -3.35 18.70 2.59
N TRP A 42 -4.48 18.37 1.95
CA TRP A 42 -5.31 17.22 2.36
C TRP A 42 -4.55 15.91 2.23
N THR A 43 -3.88 15.68 1.09
CA THR A 43 -3.11 14.45 0.87
C THR A 43 -1.99 14.29 1.89
N ALA A 44 -1.26 15.36 2.23
CA ALA A 44 -0.20 15.33 3.25
C ALA A 44 -0.73 14.87 4.61
N LEU A 45 -1.87 15.42 5.05
CA LEU A 45 -2.50 15.06 6.32
C LEU A 45 -3.04 13.62 6.30
N ILE A 46 -3.76 13.24 5.26
CA ILE A 46 -4.33 11.88 5.07
C ILE A 46 -3.21 10.83 5.07
N CYS A 47 -2.15 11.05 4.29
CA CYS A 47 -1.02 10.12 4.24
C CYS A 47 -0.30 10.04 5.58
N GLY A 48 -0.17 11.15 6.30
CA GLY A 48 0.38 11.16 7.64
C GLY A 48 -0.40 10.24 8.58
N TYR A 49 -1.71 10.40 8.66
CA TYR A 49 -2.55 9.53 9.49
C TYR A 49 -2.47 8.06 9.05
N ALA A 50 -2.58 7.78 7.74
CA ALA A 50 -2.54 6.41 7.21
C ALA A 50 -1.20 5.72 7.46
N GLN A 51 -0.06 6.43 7.34
CA GLN A 51 1.28 5.87 7.56
C GLN A 51 1.53 5.50 9.01
N HIS A 52 0.95 6.25 9.94
CA HIS A 52 1.10 6.01 11.38
C HIS A 52 -0.01 5.15 11.99
N GLY A 53 -0.85 4.50 11.16
CA GLY A 53 -1.87 3.56 11.62
C GLY A 53 -3.16 4.20 12.12
N PHE A 54 -3.31 5.51 12.00
CA PHE A 54 -4.54 6.23 12.38
C PHE A 54 -5.57 6.20 11.25
N SER A 55 -5.99 4.98 10.87
CA SER A 55 -6.83 4.73 9.69
C SER A 55 -8.18 5.45 9.76
N ASN A 56 -8.83 5.50 10.92
CA ASN A 56 -10.09 6.22 11.09
C ASN A 56 -9.95 7.72 10.84
N GLN A 57 -8.87 8.34 11.34
CA GLN A 57 -8.60 9.75 11.11
C GLN A 57 -8.31 10.03 9.63
N ALA A 58 -7.55 9.14 8.97
CA ALA A 58 -7.30 9.25 7.53
C ALA A 58 -8.60 9.22 6.72
N LEU A 59 -9.52 8.30 7.03
CA LEU A 59 -10.83 8.21 6.38
C LEU A 59 -11.70 9.43 6.65
N ASN A 60 -11.74 9.92 7.88
CA ASN A 60 -12.48 11.13 8.22
C ASN A 60 -11.96 12.35 7.44
N CYS A 61 -10.64 12.51 7.35
CA CYS A 61 -10.04 13.56 6.53
C CYS A 61 -10.37 13.40 5.04
N PHE A 62 -10.41 12.17 4.54
CA PHE A 62 -10.78 11.89 3.16
C PHE A 62 -12.24 12.27 2.85
N MET A 63 -13.17 11.93 3.73
CA MET A 63 -14.57 12.35 3.59
C MET A 63 -14.72 13.88 3.62
N GLN A 64 -14.06 14.55 4.58
CA GLN A 64 -14.07 16.01 4.66
C GLN A 64 -13.49 16.68 3.41
N MET A 65 -12.40 16.11 2.85
CA MET A 65 -11.83 16.57 1.58
C MET A 65 -12.86 16.53 0.44
N GLN A 66 -13.65 15.46 0.37
CA GLN A 66 -14.71 15.31 -0.62
C GLN A 66 -15.88 16.26 -0.37
N ASP A 67 -16.29 16.45 0.88
CA ASP A 67 -17.34 17.39 1.29
C ASP A 67 -16.96 18.86 0.96
N GLU A 68 -15.66 19.20 1.04
CA GLU A 68 -15.13 20.50 0.58
C GLU A 68 -15.03 20.60 -0.96
N GLY A 69 -15.45 19.56 -1.71
CA GLY A 69 -15.40 19.53 -3.17
C GLY A 69 -14.00 19.37 -3.75
N ILE A 70 -13.03 18.98 -2.95
CA ILE A 70 -11.64 18.79 -3.40
C ILE A 70 -11.45 17.35 -3.88
N SER A 71 -11.16 17.21 -5.19
CA SER A 71 -10.97 15.89 -5.81
C SER A 71 -9.68 15.21 -5.35
N PRO A 72 -9.76 13.95 -4.84
CA PRO A 72 -8.59 13.15 -4.51
C PRO A 72 -7.71 12.87 -5.73
N ASN A 73 -6.40 12.81 -5.53
CA ASN A 73 -5.43 12.35 -6.52
C ASN A 73 -5.00 10.88 -6.28
N ALA A 74 -4.15 10.33 -7.13
CA ALA A 74 -3.67 8.95 -7.01
C ALA A 74 -2.99 8.68 -5.65
N VAL A 75 -2.19 9.62 -5.15
CA VAL A 75 -1.51 9.49 -3.84
C VAL A 75 -2.52 9.46 -2.70
N THR A 76 -3.57 10.29 -2.76
CA THR A 76 -4.67 10.26 -1.77
C THR A 76 -5.32 8.87 -1.75
N PHE A 77 -5.66 8.32 -2.91
CA PHE A 77 -6.28 6.99 -2.99
C PHE A 77 -5.36 5.89 -2.46
N ILE A 78 -4.06 5.92 -2.77
CA ILE A 78 -3.09 4.95 -2.24
C ILE A 78 -3.05 4.98 -0.71
N CYS A 79 -3.03 6.18 -0.11
CA CYS A 79 -3.01 6.32 1.35
C CYS A 79 -4.31 5.81 2.00
N ILE A 80 -5.46 6.08 1.39
CA ILE A 80 -6.75 5.60 1.90
C ILE A 80 -6.91 4.09 1.70
N LEU A 81 -6.49 3.52 0.58
CA LEU A 81 -6.48 2.06 0.38
C LEU A 81 -5.62 1.36 1.43
N LYS A 82 -4.46 1.92 1.77
CA LYS A 82 -3.62 1.42 2.86
C LYS A 82 -4.37 1.47 4.21
N ALA A 83 -5.07 2.55 4.51
CA ALA A 83 -5.90 2.67 5.71
C ALA A 83 -7.04 1.64 5.72
N CYS A 84 -7.75 1.45 4.60
CA CYS A 84 -8.80 0.44 4.44
C CYS A 84 -8.26 -0.97 4.70
N GLY A 85 -7.12 -1.34 4.09
CA GLY A 85 -6.50 -2.64 4.30
C GLY A 85 -6.10 -2.87 5.77
N SER A 86 -5.62 -1.83 6.46
CA SER A 86 -5.19 -1.94 7.86
C SER A 86 -6.34 -2.12 8.85
N MET A 87 -7.53 -1.64 8.54
CA MET A 87 -8.71 -1.72 9.42
C MET A 87 -9.78 -2.73 8.94
N GLY A 88 -9.56 -3.42 7.84
CA GLY A 88 -10.55 -4.32 7.25
C GLY A 88 -11.71 -3.60 6.56
N GLY A 89 -11.51 -2.36 6.12
CA GLY A 89 -12.54 -1.49 5.51
C GLY A 89 -12.87 -1.86 4.06
N LEU A 90 -13.34 -3.08 3.81
CA LEU A 90 -13.56 -3.64 2.48
C LEU A 90 -14.56 -2.80 1.65
N GLU A 91 -15.66 -2.34 2.23
CA GLU A 91 -16.70 -1.62 1.47
C GLU A 91 -16.18 -0.27 0.96
N MET A 92 -15.51 0.51 1.80
CA MET A 92 -14.84 1.73 1.38
C MET A 92 -13.77 1.47 0.31
N GLY A 93 -13.01 0.38 0.47
CA GLY A 93 -12.02 -0.05 -0.54
C GLY A 93 -12.66 -0.34 -1.90
N LYS A 94 -13.84 -0.97 -1.94
CA LYS A 94 -14.62 -1.20 -3.18
C LYS A 94 -15.10 0.10 -3.81
N GLU A 95 -15.59 1.03 -3.02
CA GLU A 95 -16.04 2.36 -3.51
C GLU A 95 -14.87 3.10 -4.16
N ILE A 96 -13.71 3.10 -3.51
CA ILE A 96 -12.49 3.70 -4.06
C ILE A 96 -12.07 2.99 -5.35
N HIS A 97 -12.10 1.66 -5.39
CA HIS A 97 -11.79 0.91 -6.61
C HIS A 97 -12.70 1.32 -7.78
N LEU A 98 -14.00 1.44 -7.54
CA LEU A 98 -14.96 1.90 -8.56
C LEU A 98 -14.61 3.31 -9.05
N GLU A 99 -14.27 4.23 -8.15
CA GLU A 99 -13.93 5.60 -8.50
C GLU A 99 -12.62 5.68 -9.29
N VAL A 100 -11.59 4.95 -8.85
CA VAL A 100 -10.29 4.84 -9.53
C VAL A 100 -10.47 4.29 -10.95
N ARG A 101 -11.34 3.28 -11.11
CA ARG A 101 -11.66 2.67 -12.40
C ARG A 101 -12.41 3.64 -13.31
N LYS A 102 -13.44 4.35 -12.80
CA LYS A 102 -14.16 5.38 -13.55
C LYS A 102 -13.26 6.48 -14.09
N ARG A 103 -12.20 6.82 -13.34
CA ARG A 103 -11.20 7.83 -13.74
C ARG A 103 -10.13 7.31 -14.69
N GLY A 104 -10.09 6.01 -15.00
CA GLY A 104 -9.06 5.37 -15.82
C GLY A 104 -7.67 5.48 -15.23
N LEU A 105 -7.53 5.46 -13.89
CA LEU A 105 -6.26 5.62 -13.21
C LEU A 105 -5.49 4.29 -13.10
N LEU A 106 -6.15 3.14 -13.15
CA LEU A 106 -5.53 1.81 -13.04
C LEU A 106 -4.59 1.50 -14.20
N GLU A 107 -4.91 1.98 -15.39
CA GLU A 107 -4.12 1.73 -16.59
C GLU A 107 -2.82 2.57 -16.62
N LYS A 108 -2.75 3.61 -15.77
CA LYS A 108 -1.68 4.61 -15.76
C LYS A 108 -0.78 4.53 -14.54
N ASP A 109 -1.24 3.89 -13.47
CA ASP A 109 -0.54 3.91 -12.17
C ASP A 109 -0.49 2.51 -11.54
N ILE A 110 0.63 1.82 -11.76
CA ILE A 110 0.89 0.49 -11.21
C ILE A 110 0.93 0.51 -9.66
N VAL A 111 1.32 1.63 -9.04
CA VAL A 111 1.39 1.75 -7.59
C VAL A 111 -0.01 1.74 -7.00
N LEU A 112 -0.95 2.44 -7.65
CA LEU A 112 -2.35 2.45 -7.27
C LEU A 112 -3.00 1.06 -7.44
N GLY A 113 -2.72 0.38 -8.55
CA GLY A 113 -3.18 -0.99 -8.77
C GLY A 113 -2.63 -1.96 -7.72
N THR A 114 -1.35 -1.84 -7.39
CA THR A 114 -0.71 -2.63 -6.31
C THR A 114 -1.34 -2.34 -4.94
N ALA A 115 -1.68 -1.08 -4.65
CA ALA A 115 -2.35 -0.71 -3.41
C ALA A 115 -3.76 -1.32 -3.29
N LEU A 116 -4.48 -1.48 -4.42
CA LEU A 116 -5.75 -2.19 -4.46
C LEU A 116 -5.58 -3.68 -4.19
N VAL A 117 -4.58 -4.34 -4.80
CA VAL A 117 -4.25 -5.74 -4.52
C VAL A 117 -3.97 -5.93 -3.02
N ASP A 118 -3.11 -5.10 -2.43
CA ASP A 118 -2.76 -5.15 -1.01
C ASP A 118 -3.98 -4.93 -0.09
N MET A 119 -4.82 -3.95 -0.42
CA MET A 119 -6.06 -3.65 0.32
C MET A 119 -7.01 -4.85 0.30
N TYR A 120 -7.32 -5.40 -0.89
CA TYR A 120 -8.21 -6.55 -1.00
C TYR A 120 -7.65 -7.78 -0.31
N ALA A 121 -6.35 -8.04 -0.46
CA ALA A 121 -5.66 -9.15 0.19
C ALA A 121 -5.75 -9.06 1.72
N LYS A 122 -5.48 -7.89 2.30
CA LYS A 122 -5.58 -7.65 3.74
C LYS A 122 -7.00 -7.75 4.28
N CYS A 123 -8.00 -7.36 3.49
CA CYS A 123 -9.40 -7.50 3.85
C CYS A 123 -9.95 -8.94 3.65
N GLY A 124 -9.13 -9.90 3.24
CA GLY A 124 -9.56 -11.29 2.98
C GLY A 124 -10.34 -11.49 1.68
N ALA A 125 -10.47 -10.46 0.87
CA ALA A 125 -11.15 -10.48 -0.42
C ALA A 125 -10.20 -10.98 -1.53
N LEU A 126 -9.67 -12.21 -1.35
CA LEU A 126 -8.56 -12.75 -2.15
C LEU A 126 -8.91 -12.94 -3.62
N LYS A 127 -10.17 -13.23 -3.92
CA LYS A 127 -10.64 -13.32 -5.31
C LYS A 127 -10.52 -11.97 -6.02
N GLN A 128 -10.98 -10.90 -5.37
CA GLN A 128 -10.86 -9.54 -5.90
C GLN A 128 -9.39 -9.09 -6.00
N ALA A 129 -8.55 -9.46 -5.02
CA ALA A 129 -7.11 -9.21 -5.08
C ALA A 129 -6.48 -9.85 -6.32
N GLN A 130 -6.82 -11.11 -6.62
CA GLN A 130 -6.35 -11.81 -7.81
C GLN A 130 -6.88 -11.17 -9.10
N GLU A 131 -8.17 -10.83 -9.16
CA GLU A 131 -8.79 -10.19 -10.32
C GLU A 131 -8.11 -8.85 -10.66
N VAL A 132 -7.84 -8.01 -9.65
CA VAL A 132 -7.11 -6.75 -9.85
C VAL A 132 -5.68 -7.01 -10.29
N PHE A 133 -4.99 -7.96 -9.66
CA PHE A 133 -3.62 -8.33 -10.02
C PHE A 133 -3.50 -8.81 -11.48
N ASP A 134 -4.46 -9.62 -11.94
CA ASP A 134 -4.46 -10.13 -13.31
C ASP A 134 -4.76 -9.05 -14.36
N GLN A 135 -5.44 -7.96 -13.96
CA GLN A 135 -5.73 -6.78 -14.79
C GLN A 135 -4.60 -5.73 -14.79
N LEU A 136 -3.56 -5.87 -13.96
CA LEU A 136 -2.45 -4.92 -13.97
C LEU A 136 -1.75 -4.92 -15.33
N PRO A 137 -1.48 -3.74 -15.92
CA PRO A 137 -0.78 -3.64 -17.21
C PRO A 137 0.65 -4.18 -17.13
N GLU A 138 1.29 -3.98 -16.01
CA GLU A 138 2.57 -4.56 -15.65
C GLU A 138 2.51 -5.11 -14.25
N ARG A 139 3.26 -6.19 -14.00
CA ARG A 139 3.47 -6.76 -12.67
C ARG A 139 4.89 -6.49 -12.24
N ASN A 140 5.08 -6.18 -10.97
CA ASN A 140 6.40 -6.02 -10.37
C ASN A 140 6.50 -6.83 -9.08
N VAL A 141 7.69 -6.89 -8.52
CA VAL A 141 7.95 -7.64 -7.28
C VAL A 141 7.04 -7.21 -6.13
N VAL A 142 6.65 -5.92 -6.09
CA VAL A 142 5.78 -5.40 -5.01
C VAL A 142 4.36 -5.93 -5.15
N SER A 143 3.80 -5.93 -6.39
CA SER A 143 2.46 -6.47 -6.65
C SER A 143 2.39 -7.99 -6.42
N TRP A 144 3.44 -8.74 -6.81
CA TRP A 144 3.57 -10.15 -6.49
C TRP A 144 3.61 -10.39 -4.98
N ASN A 145 4.43 -9.63 -4.26
CA ASN A 145 4.54 -9.76 -2.80
C ASN A 145 3.23 -9.42 -2.08
N ALA A 146 2.48 -8.42 -2.54
CA ALA A 146 1.17 -8.10 -1.97
C ALA A 146 0.21 -9.28 -2.08
N LEU A 147 0.12 -9.90 -3.26
CA LEU A 147 -0.74 -11.06 -3.50
C LEU A 147 -0.30 -12.28 -2.69
N ILE A 148 0.99 -12.65 -2.75
CA ILE A 148 1.57 -13.78 -2.01
C ILE A 148 1.33 -13.60 -0.50
N THR A 149 1.61 -12.42 0.02
CA THR A 149 1.41 -12.12 1.46
C THR A 149 -0.05 -12.31 1.85
N GLY A 150 -0.98 -11.85 1.01
CA GLY A 150 -2.41 -12.04 1.23
C GLY A 150 -2.79 -13.52 1.34
N TYR A 151 -2.36 -14.37 0.41
CA TYR A 151 -2.63 -15.80 0.47
C TYR A 151 -2.04 -16.45 1.72
N VAL A 152 -0.81 -16.10 2.08
CA VAL A 152 -0.15 -16.63 3.29
C VAL A 152 -0.89 -16.23 4.57
N GLN A 153 -1.31 -14.96 4.68
CA GLN A 153 -2.04 -14.46 5.85
C GLN A 153 -3.38 -15.16 6.08
N HIS A 154 -3.99 -15.64 5.00
CA HIS A 154 -5.26 -16.36 5.06
C HIS A 154 -5.11 -17.90 4.98
N GLY A 155 -3.90 -18.43 5.23
CA GLY A 155 -3.64 -19.87 5.34
C GLY A 155 -3.64 -20.62 4.01
N LEU A 156 -3.61 -19.92 2.88
CA LEU A 156 -3.62 -20.52 1.53
C LEU A 156 -2.19 -20.71 1.01
N GLY A 157 -1.40 -21.48 1.75
CA GLY A 157 0.02 -21.71 1.48
C GLY A 157 0.29 -22.28 0.08
N ASP A 158 -0.50 -23.26 -0.38
CA ASP A 158 -0.35 -23.88 -1.71
C ASP A 158 -0.51 -22.84 -2.84
N ILE A 159 -1.50 -21.93 -2.70
CA ILE A 159 -1.73 -20.88 -3.68
C ILE A 159 -0.58 -19.86 -3.65
N ALA A 160 -0.08 -19.52 -2.47
CA ALA A 160 1.07 -18.63 -2.33
C ALA A 160 2.33 -19.23 -3.00
N LEU A 161 2.59 -20.53 -2.84
CA LEU A 161 3.69 -21.24 -3.50
C LEU A 161 3.53 -21.23 -5.02
N ASN A 162 2.32 -21.45 -5.54
CA ASN A 162 2.03 -21.34 -6.95
C ASN A 162 2.27 -19.90 -7.48
N CYS A 163 1.85 -18.89 -6.75
CA CYS A 163 2.12 -17.49 -7.11
C CYS A 163 3.62 -17.20 -7.15
N TYR A 164 4.40 -17.74 -6.22
CA TYR A 164 5.85 -17.63 -6.21
C TYR A 164 6.49 -18.28 -7.45
N ALA A 165 6.05 -19.48 -7.82
CA ALA A 165 6.54 -20.16 -9.01
C ALA A 165 6.25 -19.33 -10.28
N ARG A 166 5.04 -18.76 -10.40
CA ARG A 166 4.67 -17.88 -11.51
C ARG A 166 5.50 -16.60 -11.53
N MET A 167 5.70 -15.95 -10.38
CA MET A 167 6.56 -14.77 -10.24
C MET A 167 7.96 -15.02 -10.83
N ARG A 168 8.54 -16.19 -10.54
CA ARG A 168 9.85 -16.60 -11.06
C ARG A 168 9.84 -16.89 -12.57
N GLN A 169 8.79 -17.53 -13.05
CA GLN A 169 8.59 -17.78 -14.50
C GLN A 169 8.45 -16.48 -15.28
N ASP A 170 7.80 -15.46 -14.70
CA ASP A 170 7.68 -14.11 -15.26
C ASP A 170 9.00 -13.32 -15.18
N GLY A 171 10.09 -13.91 -14.66
CA GLY A 171 11.42 -13.31 -14.63
C GLY A 171 11.65 -12.33 -13.47
N HIS A 172 10.77 -12.30 -12.47
CA HIS A 172 10.94 -11.43 -11.30
C HIS A 172 11.83 -12.08 -10.24
N CYS A 173 12.86 -11.35 -9.79
CA CYS A 173 13.73 -11.80 -8.72
C CYS A 173 13.03 -11.65 -7.36
N PRO A 174 13.00 -12.71 -6.53
CA PRO A 174 12.49 -12.64 -5.17
C PRO A 174 13.29 -11.65 -4.32
N THR A 175 12.63 -11.06 -3.33
CA THR A 175 13.26 -10.21 -2.32
C THR A 175 13.19 -10.90 -0.95
N SER A 176 13.85 -10.35 0.06
CA SER A 176 13.75 -10.84 1.44
C SER A 176 12.29 -10.95 1.91
N VAL A 177 11.42 -10.02 1.48
CA VAL A 177 9.98 -10.07 1.78
C VAL A 177 9.35 -11.30 1.14
N THR A 178 9.67 -11.57 -0.12
CA THR A 178 9.18 -12.77 -0.84
C THR A 178 9.60 -14.04 -0.10
N PHE A 179 10.87 -14.18 0.23
CA PHE A 179 11.39 -15.37 0.92
C PHE A 179 10.73 -15.57 2.29
N ILE A 180 10.55 -14.50 3.08
CA ILE A 180 9.86 -14.58 4.38
C ILE A 180 8.42 -15.10 4.20
N CYS A 181 7.69 -14.60 3.22
CA CYS A 181 6.32 -15.04 2.96
C CYS A 181 6.27 -16.51 2.51
N ILE A 182 7.17 -16.92 1.62
CA ILE A 182 7.19 -18.28 1.11
C ILE A 182 7.64 -19.28 2.18
N LEU A 183 8.60 -18.94 3.04
CA LEU A 183 8.97 -19.79 4.17
C LEU A 183 7.80 -20.00 5.15
N LYS A 184 6.97 -18.95 5.37
CA LYS A 184 5.72 -19.10 6.13
C LYS A 184 4.73 -20.03 5.41
N ALA A 185 4.59 -19.89 4.08
CA ALA A 185 3.75 -20.78 3.28
C ALA A 185 4.21 -22.23 3.40
N CYS A 186 5.53 -22.50 3.26
CA CYS A 186 6.12 -23.84 3.45
C CYS A 186 5.77 -24.42 4.82
N GLY A 187 5.88 -23.63 5.89
CA GLY A 187 5.49 -24.06 7.23
C GLY A 187 4.00 -24.39 7.35
N CYS A 188 3.12 -23.64 6.67
CA CYS A 188 1.68 -23.89 6.67
C CYS A 188 1.31 -25.22 5.95
N VAL A 189 1.98 -25.53 4.83
CA VAL A 189 1.67 -26.72 4.02
C VAL A 189 2.59 -27.93 4.33
N GLY A 190 3.59 -27.76 5.19
CA GLY A 190 4.54 -28.81 5.51
C GLY A 190 5.55 -29.14 4.40
N SER A 191 5.80 -28.20 3.47
CA SER A 191 6.74 -28.41 2.36
C SER A 191 8.18 -28.11 2.76
N LEU A 192 8.87 -29.12 3.30
CA LEU A 192 10.28 -29.03 3.67
C LEU A 192 11.18 -28.82 2.45
N GLU A 193 10.91 -29.54 1.36
CA GLU A 193 11.71 -29.50 0.13
C GLU A 193 11.85 -28.08 -0.46
N ILE A 194 10.74 -27.35 -0.54
CA ILE A 194 10.76 -25.95 -1.02
C ILE A 194 11.52 -25.06 -0.03
N GLY A 195 11.32 -25.27 1.26
CA GLY A 195 12.05 -24.53 2.31
C GLY A 195 13.56 -24.71 2.23
N GLU A 196 14.04 -25.96 2.01
CA GLU A 196 15.46 -26.27 1.83
C GLU A 196 16.03 -25.65 0.53
N ALA A 197 15.25 -25.68 -0.56
CA ALA A 197 15.66 -25.05 -1.82
C ALA A 197 15.86 -23.53 -1.64
N ILE A 198 14.93 -22.86 -0.97
CA ILE A 198 15.03 -21.41 -0.65
C ILE A 198 16.22 -21.14 0.25
N HIS A 199 16.46 -21.96 1.28
CA HIS A 199 17.61 -21.82 2.16
C HIS A 199 18.93 -21.88 1.38
N ALA A 200 19.06 -22.86 0.47
CA ALA A 200 20.22 -22.97 -0.39
C ALA A 200 20.40 -21.78 -1.35
N GLU A 201 19.30 -21.23 -1.89
CA GLU A 201 19.32 -20.04 -2.74
C GLU A 201 19.83 -18.81 -1.98
N VAL A 202 19.26 -18.52 -0.82
CA VAL A 202 19.66 -17.39 0.03
C VAL A 202 21.12 -17.50 0.47
N GLN A 203 21.61 -18.71 0.75
CA GLN A 203 23.03 -18.92 1.09
C GLN A 203 23.96 -18.62 -0.09
N LYS A 204 23.57 -18.94 -1.32
CA LYS A 204 24.33 -18.61 -2.52
C LYS A 204 24.41 -17.10 -2.75
N GLU A 205 23.28 -16.40 -2.64
CA GLU A 205 23.23 -14.94 -2.77
C GLU A 205 24.05 -14.22 -1.69
N GLY A 206 24.01 -14.69 -0.44
CA GLY A 206 24.82 -14.16 0.66
C GLY A 206 26.33 -14.34 0.50
N ARG A 207 26.79 -15.28 -0.33
CA ARG A 207 28.21 -15.43 -0.66
C ARG A 207 28.68 -14.41 -1.69
N PHE A 208 27.83 -14.00 -2.61
CA PHE A 208 28.17 -12.96 -3.64
C PHE A 208 28.30 -11.56 -3.03
N VAL A 209 27.64 -11.26 -1.92
CA VAL A 209 27.71 -9.95 -1.23
C VAL A 209 28.99 -9.79 -0.42
N LYS A 210 29.73 -10.88 -0.10
CA LYS A 210 30.98 -10.83 0.67
C LYS A 210 32.25 -10.70 -0.22
N ASP A 211 32.11 -10.88 -1.53
CA ASP A 211 33.23 -10.86 -2.48
C ASP A 211 33.28 -9.58 -3.34
N THR A 212 32.52 -8.53 -2.99
CA THR A 212 32.55 -7.18 -3.58
C THR A 212 32.87 -6.11 -2.53
#